data_d869a7d71c67770e06c8821ffac5603c
#
_entry.id   d869a7d71c67770e06c8821ffac5603c
#
_cell.length_a   1.000
_cell.length_b   1.000
_cell.length_c   1.000
_cell.angle_alpha   90.00
_cell.angle_beta   90.00
_cell.angle_gamma   90.00
#
_symmetry.space_group_name_H-M   'P 1'
#
loop_
_entity.id
_entity.type
_entity.pdbx_description
1 polymer ?
#
loop_
_entity_poly.entity_id
_entity_poly.type
_entity_poly.pdbx_seq_one_letter_code
_entity_poly.pdbx_strand_id
1 'polypeptide(L)'
;MNEGSQTVSPLRSRGRALAVLATAAAVALVASACAPKSDATSTTASGSAAASCATGSLALYKKGQLTVATDSPAYSPWFQNNDPSNGEGFESAVAYAVAQELGFSKSQVKWVVESFDDSYAPGNKDFDFDINEISITAQRAKAVDFSTGYYDANQGVLTLSSSKYAGATSLAQLKGAKIGVQVSTTSYEAVQNEIKPTSSVSVYNTTADEVNALTDHQVDAIVTDMPTVFYLASAELTNGKIVGQFSYDGGGTPEEFGLLLQKNSGLTSCVDQAIGKLKANGELASITKKWLADAADAPELSQ
;
A
#
# COMPACT_ATOMS: atom_id res chain seq x y z
N MET A 1 57.75 11.26 16.20
CA MET A 1 57.89 12.70 16.41
C MET A 1 56.48 13.25 16.49
N ASN A 2 56.21 13.49 17.67
CA ASN A 2 55.46 14.47 18.49
C ASN A 2 53.94 14.38 18.33
N GLU A 3 53.21 13.82 19.26
CA GLU A 3 52.81 14.26 20.62
C GLU A 3 52.07 15.61 20.67
N GLY A 4 50.89 15.59 21.22
CA GLY A 4 50.08 16.74 21.55
C GLY A 4 48.71 16.37 22.13
N SER A 5 48.73 15.63 23.25
CA SER A 5 47.59 15.46 24.16
C SER A 5 47.37 16.75 24.97
N GLN A 6 46.12 17.20 25.13
CA GLN A 6 45.72 17.95 26.33
C GLN A 6 44.23 17.74 26.66
N THR A 7 44.04 17.03 27.73
CA THR A 7 42.88 17.00 28.62
C THR A 7 42.83 18.25 29.50
N VAL A 8 41.65 18.81 29.73
CA VAL A 8 41.34 19.49 31.01
C VAL A 8 39.88 19.36 31.38
N SER A 9 39.64 18.85 32.57
CA SER A 9 38.36 18.70 33.30
C SER A 9 38.13 19.89 34.26
N PRO A 10 37.21 19.86 35.23
CA PRO A 10 35.95 20.62 35.28
C PRO A 10 35.94 21.66 36.46
N LEU A 11 34.97 22.51 36.49
CA LEU A 11 34.70 23.29 37.71
C LEU A 11 33.22 23.28 38.09
N ARG A 12 32.96 22.72 39.26
CA ARG A 12 31.74 22.84 40.09
C ARG A 12 31.70 24.23 40.76
N SER A 13 30.54 24.81 40.89
CA SER A 13 30.26 25.76 41.96
C SER A 13 28.84 25.64 42.47
N ARG A 14 28.77 25.45 43.78
CA ARG A 14 27.60 25.37 44.67
C ARG A 14 27.28 26.77 45.23
N GLY A 15 26.04 26.98 45.61
CA GLY A 15 25.64 28.06 46.55
C GLY A 15 24.15 28.39 46.40
N ARG A 16 23.33 27.86 47.19
CA ARG A 16 22.82 28.21 48.55
C ARG A 16 21.56 29.08 48.54
N ALA A 17 20.57 28.49 49.18
CA ALA A 17 19.24 28.95 49.49
C ALA A 17 19.19 30.22 50.35
N LEU A 18 18.06 30.93 50.30
CA LEU A 18 17.49 31.59 51.46
C LEU A 18 16.01 31.84 51.24
N ALA A 19 15.20 31.35 52.17
CA ALA A 19 13.79 31.55 52.35
C ALA A 19 13.54 32.81 53.20
N VAL A 20 12.48 33.54 52.90
CA VAL A 20 11.88 34.47 53.90
C VAL A 20 10.35 34.42 53.75
N LEU A 21 9.69 34.07 54.85
CA LEU A 21 8.25 34.17 55.12
C LEU A 21 7.94 35.59 55.64
N ALA A 22 6.75 36.11 55.33
CA ALA A 22 5.90 36.95 56.22
C ALA A 22 4.58 37.28 55.55
N THR A 23 3.48 36.73 55.97
CA THR A 23 2.34 37.12 56.83
C THR A 23 1.49 38.32 56.41
N ALA A 24 0.24 37.97 56.09
CA ALA A 24 -1.09 38.49 56.50
C ALA A 24 -1.41 39.99 56.48
N ALA A 25 -2.54 40.32 55.81
CA ALA A 25 -3.69 40.97 56.44
C ALA A 25 -4.88 41.12 55.48
N ALA A 26 -6.06 40.72 55.93
CA ALA A 26 -7.33 40.86 55.27
C ALA A 26 -7.88 42.27 55.40
N VAL A 27 -8.47 42.85 54.37
CA VAL A 27 -9.49 43.92 54.46
C VAL A 27 -10.52 43.65 53.37
N ALA A 28 -11.75 43.40 53.79
CA ALA A 28 -12.92 43.37 52.94
C ALA A 28 -13.45 44.79 52.73
N LEU A 29 -13.70 45.17 51.49
CA LEU A 29 -14.50 46.30 51.13
C LEU A 29 -15.36 45.97 49.92
N VAL A 30 -16.68 45.97 50.18
CA VAL A 30 -17.74 45.84 49.18
C VAL A 30 -17.85 47.17 48.41
N ALA A 31 -17.70 47.10 47.12
CA ALA A 31 -18.15 48.19 46.24
C ALA A 31 -18.75 47.56 44.96
N SER A 32 -20.05 47.76 44.85
CA SER A 32 -20.83 47.53 43.64
C SER A 32 -20.35 48.45 42.53
N ALA A 33 -19.92 47.91 41.43
CA ALA A 33 -19.73 48.71 40.20
C ALA A 33 -20.01 47.84 38.97
N CYS A 34 -20.82 48.40 38.13
CA CYS A 34 -21.27 47.99 36.80
C CYS A 34 -20.25 47.11 36.01
N ALA A 35 -20.68 45.94 35.63
CA ALA A 35 -19.97 45.10 34.70
C ALA A 35 -20.02 45.67 33.25
N PRO A 36 -18.92 45.86 32.57
CA PRO A 36 -18.95 45.93 31.13
C PRO A 36 -19.15 44.55 30.55
N LYS A 37 -20.02 44.48 29.56
CA LYS A 37 -20.33 43.31 28.78
C LYS A 37 -19.01 42.81 28.14
N SER A 38 -18.44 41.76 28.64
CA SER A 38 -17.30 41.09 27.97
C SER A 38 -17.86 40.38 26.76
N ASP A 39 -17.52 40.89 25.60
CA ASP A 39 -17.63 40.13 24.36
C ASP A 39 -16.79 38.87 24.53
N ALA A 40 -17.49 37.77 24.74
CA ALA A 40 -16.89 36.44 24.64
C ALA A 40 -16.44 36.28 23.19
N THR A 41 -15.17 36.55 22.94
CA THR A 41 -14.50 36.10 21.73
C THR A 41 -14.61 34.58 21.73
N SER A 42 -15.61 34.06 21.03
CA SER A 42 -15.71 32.66 20.67
C SER A 42 -14.45 32.35 19.87
N THR A 43 -13.48 31.76 20.52
CA THR A 43 -12.40 31.08 19.83
C THR A 43 -13.07 29.94 19.07
N THR A 44 -13.45 30.23 17.84
CA THR A 44 -13.81 29.18 16.89
C THR A 44 -12.56 28.33 16.73
N ALA A 45 -12.54 27.19 17.40
CA ALA A 45 -11.62 26.12 17.02
C ALA A 45 -11.90 25.90 15.53
N SER A 46 -10.94 26.25 14.69
CA SER A 46 -10.93 25.83 13.30
C SER A 46 -10.83 24.31 13.30
N GLY A 47 -11.98 23.65 13.49
CA GLY A 47 -12.14 22.28 13.07
C GLY A 47 -11.90 22.29 11.58
N SER A 48 -10.85 21.59 11.14
CA SER A 48 -10.63 21.30 9.73
C SER A 48 -11.97 20.76 9.22
N ALA A 49 -12.66 21.52 8.38
CA ALA A 49 -13.91 21.07 7.79
C ALA A 49 -13.58 19.75 7.08
N ALA A 50 -14.23 18.67 7.47
CA ALA A 50 -14.08 17.40 6.78
C ALA A 50 -14.35 17.67 5.29
N ALA A 51 -13.42 17.26 4.42
CA ALA A 51 -13.55 17.49 2.99
C ALA A 51 -14.89 16.93 2.52
N SER A 52 -15.66 17.75 1.81
CA SER A 52 -16.94 17.30 1.27
C SER A 52 -16.67 16.30 0.14
N CYS A 53 -17.14 15.06 0.30
CA CYS A 53 -17.03 14.02 -0.71
C CYS A 53 -18.19 14.07 -1.72
N ALA A 54 -18.94 15.17 -1.79
CA ALA A 54 -19.88 15.39 -2.87
C ALA A 54 -19.14 15.45 -4.21
N THR A 55 -19.61 14.75 -5.22
CA THR A 55 -18.95 14.59 -6.55
C THR A 55 -18.49 15.93 -7.16
N GLY A 56 -19.29 16.99 -7.02
CA GLY A 56 -18.95 18.32 -7.53
C GLY A 56 -17.83 19.05 -6.76
N SER A 57 -17.45 18.54 -5.57
CA SER A 57 -16.44 19.14 -4.67
C SER A 57 -15.14 18.36 -4.64
N LEU A 58 -15.07 17.23 -5.33
CA LEU A 58 -13.88 16.39 -5.34
C LEU A 58 -12.70 17.06 -6.03
N ALA A 59 -11.52 16.92 -5.44
CA ALA A 59 -10.27 17.42 -6.01
C ALA A 59 -9.76 16.43 -7.07
N LEU A 60 -10.22 16.57 -8.30
CA LEU A 60 -9.94 15.67 -9.40
C LEU A 60 -8.85 16.21 -10.33
N TYR A 61 -8.10 15.31 -10.94
CA TYR A 61 -7.18 15.62 -12.04
C TYR A 61 -7.90 16.31 -13.20
N LYS A 62 -9.07 15.78 -13.59
CA LYS A 62 -9.96 16.42 -14.58
C LYS A 62 -11.36 16.58 -14.03
N LYS A 63 -11.84 17.81 -13.94
CA LYS A 63 -13.17 18.11 -13.40
C LYS A 63 -14.28 17.32 -14.12
N GLY A 64 -15.14 16.66 -13.35
CA GLY A 64 -16.29 15.90 -13.85
C GLY A 64 -15.96 14.54 -14.47
N GLN A 65 -14.72 14.10 -14.37
CA GLN A 65 -14.23 12.82 -14.85
C GLN A 65 -13.33 12.21 -13.77
N LEU A 66 -13.47 10.93 -13.52
CA LEU A 66 -12.55 10.17 -12.68
C LEU A 66 -11.52 9.49 -13.58
N THR A 67 -10.26 9.86 -13.43
CA THR A 67 -9.15 9.28 -14.21
C THR A 67 -8.46 8.22 -13.37
N VAL A 68 -8.54 6.96 -13.82
CA VAL A 68 -7.95 5.80 -13.13
C VAL A 68 -6.78 5.29 -13.94
N ALA A 69 -5.64 5.05 -13.28
CA ALA A 69 -4.46 4.49 -13.89
C ALA A 69 -4.32 2.99 -13.59
N THR A 70 -3.67 2.27 -14.46
CA THR A 70 -3.14 0.92 -14.27
C THR A 70 -2.04 0.64 -15.30
N ASP A 71 -1.27 -0.43 -15.13
CA ASP A 71 -0.22 -0.82 -16.06
C ASP A 71 -0.78 -1.47 -17.34
N SER A 72 0.09 -1.73 -18.30
CA SER A 72 -0.21 -2.46 -19.52
C SER A 72 0.95 -3.41 -19.87
N PRO A 73 0.68 -4.71 -20.04
CA PRO A 73 -0.63 -5.35 -20.09
C PRO A 73 -1.29 -5.51 -18.70
N ALA A 74 -2.60 -5.29 -18.65
CA ALA A 74 -3.43 -5.49 -17.45
C ALA A 74 -3.85 -6.98 -17.35
N TYR A 75 -3.25 -7.70 -16.41
CA TYR A 75 -3.35 -9.16 -16.32
C TYR A 75 -4.59 -9.65 -15.57
N SER A 76 -5.07 -10.85 -15.96
CA SER A 76 -6.00 -11.62 -15.13
C SER A 76 -5.30 -12.15 -13.87
N PRO A 77 -6.02 -12.32 -12.76
CA PRO A 77 -7.47 -12.11 -12.56
C PRO A 77 -7.86 -10.67 -12.19
N TRP A 78 -6.88 -9.77 -12.14
CA TRP A 78 -7.04 -8.37 -11.76
C TRP A 78 -7.87 -7.60 -12.79
N PHE A 79 -7.56 -7.83 -14.06
CA PHE A 79 -8.29 -7.31 -15.21
C PHE A 79 -8.54 -8.45 -16.20
N GLN A 80 -9.64 -8.42 -16.93
CA GLN A 80 -9.94 -9.44 -17.95
C GLN A 80 -9.67 -8.89 -19.36
N ASN A 81 -9.15 -9.75 -20.22
CA ASN A 81 -8.92 -9.45 -21.64
C ASN A 81 -7.97 -8.26 -21.91
N ASN A 82 -7.07 -7.94 -20.97
CA ASN A 82 -6.21 -6.74 -21.05
C ASN A 82 -7.03 -5.45 -21.31
N ASP A 83 -8.23 -5.37 -20.73
CA ASP A 83 -9.13 -4.21 -20.87
C ASP A 83 -9.64 -3.76 -19.48
N PRO A 84 -8.98 -2.82 -18.84
CA PRO A 84 -9.42 -2.32 -17.53
C PRO A 84 -10.78 -1.61 -17.57
N SER A 85 -11.24 -1.19 -18.76
CA SER A 85 -12.49 -0.43 -18.90
C SER A 85 -13.75 -1.29 -18.95
N ASN A 86 -13.61 -2.62 -19.10
CA ASN A 86 -14.75 -3.53 -19.25
C ASN A 86 -15.54 -3.74 -17.94
N GLY A 87 -14.92 -3.53 -16.76
CA GLY A 87 -15.51 -3.80 -15.45
C GLY A 87 -15.37 -5.26 -15.01
N GLU A 88 -14.54 -6.03 -15.72
CA GLU A 88 -14.27 -7.43 -15.45
C GLU A 88 -12.85 -7.63 -14.89
N GLY A 89 -12.72 -8.53 -13.92
CA GLY A 89 -11.52 -8.69 -13.10
C GLY A 89 -11.67 -7.99 -11.76
N PHE A 90 -10.82 -8.37 -10.80
CA PHE A 90 -10.94 -7.90 -9.43
C PHE A 90 -10.74 -6.38 -9.34
N GLU A 91 -9.63 -5.88 -9.83
CA GLU A 91 -9.30 -4.45 -9.69
C GLU A 91 -10.15 -3.55 -10.58
N SER A 92 -10.51 -4.01 -11.80
CA SER A 92 -11.48 -3.29 -12.61
C SER A 92 -12.81 -3.14 -11.88
N ALA A 93 -13.33 -4.21 -11.25
CA ALA A 93 -14.56 -4.17 -10.49
C ALA A 93 -14.45 -3.26 -9.25
N VAL A 94 -13.34 -3.32 -8.50
CA VAL A 94 -13.09 -2.44 -7.34
C VAL A 94 -13.05 -0.97 -7.78
N ALA A 95 -12.34 -0.65 -8.86
CA ALA A 95 -12.24 0.72 -9.37
C ALA A 95 -13.64 1.30 -9.72
N TYR A 96 -14.48 0.51 -10.38
CA TYR A 96 -15.84 0.96 -10.69
C TYR A 96 -16.74 1.05 -9.46
N ALA A 97 -16.58 0.16 -8.48
CA ALA A 97 -17.33 0.24 -7.22
C ALA A 97 -16.94 1.51 -6.44
N VAL A 98 -15.64 1.82 -6.35
CA VAL A 98 -15.15 3.08 -5.75
C VAL A 98 -15.67 4.29 -6.54
N ALA A 99 -15.63 4.26 -7.87
CA ALA A 99 -16.17 5.33 -8.71
C ALA A 99 -17.66 5.57 -8.43
N GLN A 100 -18.46 4.51 -8.29
CA GLN A 100 -19.87 4.61 -7.96
C GLN A 100 -20.11 5.23 -6.58
N GLU A 101 -19.35 4.85 -5.56
CA GLU A 101 -19.43 5.44 -4.22
C GLU A 101 -19.02 6.93 -4.21
N LEU A 102 -18.11 7.34 -5.10
CA LEU A 102 -17.74 8.75 -5.33
C LEU A 102 -18.77 9.50 -6.20
N GLY A 103 -19.81 8.83 -6.70
CA GLY A 103 -20.90 9.41 -7.49
C GLY A 103 -20.63 9.53 -8.98
N PHE A 104 -19.69 8.76 -9.54
CA PHE A 104 -19.42 8.70 -10.97
C PHE A 104 -20.14 7.53 -11.63
N SER A 105 -20.72 7.76 -12.80
CA SER A 105 -21.16 6.71 -13.69
C SER A 105 -19.97 6.05 -14.39
N LYS A 106 -20.14 4.83 -14.89
CA LYS A 106 -19.10 4.10 -15.65
C LYS A 106 -18.54 4.93 -16.82
N SER A 107 -19.40 5.69 -17.52
CA SER A 107 -18.98 6.52 -18.65
C SER A 107 -18.12 7.72 -18.28
N GLN A 108 -18.10 8.12 -17.01
CA GLN A 108 -17.28 9.20 -16.48
C GLN A 108 -15.92 8.71 -15.96
N VAL A 109 -15.70 7.41 -15.90
CA VAL A 109 -14.39 6.81 -15.59
C VAL A 109 -13.56 6.76 -16.85
N LYS A 110 -12.33 7.26 -16.78
CA LYS A 110 -11.35 7.21 -17.89
C LYS A 110 -10.10 6.50 -17.41
N TRP A 111 -9.72 5.48 -18.15
CA TRP A 111 -8.50 4.75 -17.89
C TRP A 111 -7.32 5.34 -18.64
N VAL A 112 -6.17 5.36 -17.98
CA VAL A 112 -4.86 5.75 -18.54
C VAL A 112 -3.84 4.68 -18.18
N VAL A 113 -2.82 4.54 -18.99
CA VAL A 113 -1.71 3.62 -18.73
C VAL A 113 -0.66 4.37 -17.92
N GLU A 114 -0.27 3.80 -16.80
CA GLU A 114 0.86 4.22 -15.99
C GLU A 114 1.67 2.97 -15.66
N SER A 115 2.99 2.99 -15.86
CA SER A 115 3.82 1.83 -15.52
C SER A 115 3.90 1.64 -14.01
N PHE A 116 4.04 0.39 -13.57
CA PHE A 116 4.12 0.07 -12.15
C PHE A 116 5.17 0.91 -11.42
N ASP A 117 6.39 1.02 -11.96
CA ASP A 117 7.49 1.76 -11.32
C ASP A 117 7.25 3.28 -11.28
N ASP A 118 6.61 3.86 -12.31
CA ASP A 118 6.34 5.29 -12.37
C ASP A 118 5.18 5.70 -11.46
N SER A 119 4.27 4.78 -11.14
CA SER A 119 3.09 5.06 -10.32
C SER A 119 3.46 5.61 -8.95
N TYR A 120 4.46 5.05 -8.27
CA TYR A 120 4.93 5.52 -6.95
C TYR A 120 6.16 6.42 -7.01
N ALA A 121 6.64 6.81 -8.20
CA ALA A 121 7.67 7.83 -8.34
C ALA A 121 7.18 9.17 -7.75
N PRO A 122 8.06 9.97 -7.10
CA PRO A 122 7.65 11.27 -6.57
C PRO A 122 7.29 12.25 -7.69
N GLY A 123 6.26 13.08 -7.47
CA GLY A 123 5.86 14.11 -8.42
C GLY A 123 4.34 14.19 -8.62
N ASN A 124 3.95 15.01 -9.59
CA ASN A 124 2.55 15.14 -9.99
C ASN A 124 2.13 13.89 -10.76
N LYS A 125 0.86 13.52 -10.60
CA LYS A 125 0.24 12.42 -11.30
C LYS A 125 -0.81 12.91 -12.28
N ASP A 126 -0.92 12.23 -13.42
CA ASP A 126 -1.90 12.53 -14.47
C ASP A 126 -3.19 11.72 -14.33
N PHE A 127 -3.48 11.26 -13.10
CA PHE A 127 -4.63 10.46 -12.71
C PHE A 127 -5.15 10.87 -11.32
N ASP A 128 -6.34 10.41 -10.97
CA ASP A 128 -6.95 10.60 -9.65
C ASP A 128 -6.48 9.53 -8.67
N PHE A 129 -6.46 8.25 -9.11
CA PHE A 129 -5.82 7.15 -8.41
C PHE A 129 -5.34 6.08 -9.40
N ASP A 130 -4.35 5.30 -8.96
CA ASP A 130 -3.85 4.11 -9.64
C ASP A 130 -4.29 2.86 -8.87
N ILE A 131 -4.66 1.81 -9.61
CA ILE A 131 -5.01 0.49 -9.09
C ILE A 131 -4.28 -0.56 -9.91
N ASN A 132 -3.28 -1.21 -9.31
CA ASN A 132 -2.34 -2.08 -10.01
C ASN A 132 -1.55 -2.95 -9.01
N GLU A 133 -2.25 -3.71 -8.15
CA GLU A 133 -1.61 -4.61 -7.17
C GLU A 133 -0.56 -3.87 -6.30
N ILE A 134 -0.79 -2.59 -5.99
CA ILE A 134 0.21 -1.75 -5.35
C ILE A 134 0.16 -1.90 -3.83
N SER A 135 1.12 -2.62 -3.29
CA SER A 135 1.28 -2.81 -1.84
C SER A 135 1.57 -1.49 -1.13
N ILE A 136 0.84 -1.26 -0.05
CA ILE A 136 1.07 -0.13 0.86
C ILE A 136 2.37 -0.38 1.62
N THR A 137 3.39 0.43 1.37
CA THR A 137 4.65 0.37 2.12
C THR A 137 5.03 1.72 2.70
N ALA A 138 5.70 1.70 3.85
CA ALA A 138 6.20 2.93 4.47
C ALA A 138 7.18 3.70 3.56
N GLN A 139 7.87 3.00 2.66
CA GLN A 139 8.78 3.63 1.71
C GLN A 139 8.02 4.34 0.60
N ARG A 140 7.07 3.67 -0.06
CA ARG A 140 6.23 4.25 -1.11
C ARG A 140 5.39 5.42 -0.57
N ALA A 141 4.87 5.30 0.65
CA ALA A 141 4.10 6.35 1.32
C ALA A 141 4.86 7.67 1.60
N LYS A 142 6.19 7.70 1.45
CA LYS A 142 6.96 8.95 1.47
C LYS A 142 6.74 9.80 0.21
N ALA A 143 6.53 9.14 -0.94
CA ALA A 143 6.43 9.78 -2.25
C ALA A 143 5.00 9.99 -2.72
N VAL A 144 4.07 9.11 -2.33
CA VAL A 144 2.67 9.10 -2.74
C VAL A 144 1.74 8.95 -1.53
N ASP A 145 0.43 9.11 -1.73
CA ASP A 145 -0.56 8.72 -0.75
C ASP A 145 -1.18 7.38 -1.15
N PHE A 146 -1.67 6.65 -0.15
CA PHE A 146 -2.46 5.44 -0.33
C PHE A 146 -3.82 5.59 0.33
N SER A 147 -4.80 4.92 -0.22
CA SER A 147 -6.06 4.66 0.48
C SER A 147 -5.85 3.63 1.60
N THR A 148 -6.90 3.42 2.41
CA THR A 148 -7.01 2.17 3.17
C THR A 148 -6.95 0.97 2.23
N GLY A 149 -6.36 -0.15 2.71
CA GLY A 149 -6.20 -1.36 1.91
C GLY A 149 -7.54 -1.90 1.38
N TYR A 150 -7.55 -2.44 0.17
CA TYR A 150 -8.72 -3.09 -0.42
C TYR A 150 -8.54 -4.61 -0.59
N TYR A 151 -7.34 -5.13 -0.43
CA TYR A 151 -7.02 -6.55 -0.56
C TYR A 151 -5.81 -6.92 0.32
N ASP A 152 -5.93 -8.03 1.06
CA ASP A 152 -4.82 -8.63 1.82
C ASP A 152 -4.05 -9.56 0.87
N ALA A 153 -2.77 -9.29 0.63
CA ALA A 153 -1.95 -10.00 -0.35
C ALA A 153 -1.02 -11.02 0.34
N ASN A 154 -1.02 -12.26 -0.18
CA ASN A 154 0.01 -13.25 0.11
C ASN A 154 0.91 -13.42 -1.11
N GLN A 155 2.17 -13.73 -0.87
CA GLN A 155 3.13 -14.07 -1.91
C GLN A 155 2.97 -15.54 -2.30
N GLY A 156 2.95 -15.81 -3.60
CA GLY A 156 2.85 -17.15 -4.15
C GLY A 156 4.14 -17.59 -4.80
N VAL A 157 4.42 -18.90 -4.74
CA VAL A 157 5.57 -19.52 -5.40
C VAL A 157 5.09 -20.40 -6.54
N LEU A 158 5.52 -20.10 -7.76
CA LEU A 158 5.22 -20.84 -8.97
C LEU A 158 6.49 -21.48 -9.55
N THR A 159 6.38 -22.73 -9.95
CA THR A 159 7.43 -23.47 -10.63
C THR A 159 6.86 -24.33 -11.75
N LEU A 160 7.71 -25.05 -12.49
CA LEU A 160 7.25 -26.08 -13.42
C LEU A 160 7.09 -27.42 -12.70
N SER A 161 6.14 -28.24 -13.12
CA SER A 161 5.87 -29.57 -12.53
C SER A 161 7.09 -30.50 -12.59
N SER A 162 8.00 -30.29 -13.54
CA SER A 162 9.26 -31.04 -13.68
C SER A 162 10.36 -30.54 -12.73
N SER A 163 10.18 -29.44 -12.06
CA SER A 163 11.19 -28.87 -11.14
C SER A 163 11.34 -29.74 -9.89
N LYS A 164 12.56 -29.88 -9.42
CA LYS A 164 12.85 -30.53 -8.12
C LYS A 164 12.22 -29.81 -6.93
N TYR A 165 11.77 -28.58 -7.11
CA TYR A 165 11.12 -27.76 -6.09
C TYR A 165 9.59 -27.87 -6.11
N ALA A 166 8.99 -28.57 -7.07
CA ALA A 166 7.54 -28.69 -7.23
C ALA A 166 6.82 -29.33 -6.03
N GLY A 167 7.53 -30.05 -5.18
CA GLY A 167 7.01 -30.68 -3.95
C GLY A 167 7.49 -30.00 -2.66
N ALA A 168 8.07 -28.81 -2.72
CA ALA A 168 8.49 -28.10 -1.51
C ALA A 168 7.28 -27.72 -0.65
N THR A 169 7.44 -27.84 0.67
CA THR A 169 6.41 -27.54 1.68
C THR A 169 6.87 -26.47 2.68
N SER A 170 8.09 -25.97 2.49
CA SER A 170 8.65 -24.90 3.34
C SER A 170 9.55 -23.96 2.54
N LEU A 171 9.68 -22.72 3.02
CA LEU A 171 10.57 -21.71 2.45
C LEU A 171 12.04 -22.16 2.53
N ALA A 172 12.39 -22.91 3.59
CA ALA A 172 13.73 -23.46 3.76
C ALA A 172 14.16 -24.39 2.61
N GLN A 173 13.23 -25.15 2.01
CA GLN A 173 13.50 -26.04 0.87
C GLN A 173 13.74 -25.26 -0.44
N LEU A 174 13.32 -24.01 -0.50
CA LEU A 174 13.49 -23.14 -1.68
C LEU A 174 14.81 -22.35 -1.68
N LYS A 175 15.61 -22.41 -0.61
CA LYS A 175 16.89 -21.67 -0.50
C LYS A 175 17.89 -21.96 -1.61
N GLY A 176 17.86 -23.15 -2.15
CA GLY A 176 18.75 -23.56 -3.25
C GLY A 176 18.19 -23.25 -4.64
N ALA A 177 16.98 -22.71 -4.76
CA ALA A 177 16.36 -22.38 -6.02
C ALA A 177 16.93 -21.07 -6.61
N LYS A 178 17.03 -21.02 -7.93
CA LYS A 178 17.17 -19.75 -8.66
C LYS A 178 15.77 -19.16 -8.77
N ILE A 179 15.56 -18.02 -8.13
CA ILE A 179 14.24 -17.39 -8.06
C ILE A 179 14.23 -16.13 -8.93
N GLY A 180 13.17 -15.99 -9.73
CA GLY A 180 12.84 -14.79 -10.50
C GLY A 180 11.77 -13.96 -9.80
N VAL A 181 11.86 -12.64 -9.91
CA VAL A 181 10.87 -11.66 -9.43
C VAL A 181 10.83 -10.44 -10.34
N GLN A 182 9.71 -9.73 -10.35
CA GLN A 182 9.64 -8.44 -11.02
C GLN A 182 10.38 -7.36 -10.20
N VAL A 183 11.02 -6.44 -10.89
CA VAL A 183 11.74 -5.31 -10.28
C VAL A 183 10.81 -4.47 -9.42
N SER A 184 11.36 -3.93 -8.33
CA SER A 184 10.68 -2.96 -7.45
C SER A 184 9.40 -3.46 -6.76
N THR A 185 9.18 -4.77 -6.74
CA THR A 185 8.02 -5.40 -6.07
C THR A 185 8.34 -5.77 -4.62
N THR A 186 7.30 -5.92 -3.81
CA THR A 186 7.38 -6.52 -2.48
C THR A 186 7.75 -8.00 -2.54
N SER A 187 7.46 -8.68 -3.65
CA SER A 187 7.91 -10.06 -3.91
C SER A 187 9.44 -10.18 -3.88
N TYR A 188 10.17 -9.20 -4.43
CA TYR A 188 11.63 -9.16 -4.32
C TYR A 188 12.08 -9.11 -2.86
N GLU A 189 11.47 -8.21 -2.07
CA GLU A 189 11.79 -8.07 -0.64
C GLU A 189 11.41 -9.33 0.14
N ALA A 190 10.24 -9.92 -0.15
CA ALA A 190 9.77 -11.16 0.47
C ALA A 190 10.74 -12.33 0.20
N VAL A 191 11.21 -12.50 -1.02
CA VAL A 191 12.21 -13.53 -1.36
C VAL A 191 13.50 -13.29 -0.58
N GLN A 192 13.99 -12.07 -0.51
CA GLN A 192 15.22 -11.73 0.21
C GLN A 192 15.10 -11.95 1.72
N ASN A 193 13.94 -11.64 2.30
CA ASN A 193 13.76 -11.63 3.76
C ASN A 193 13.22 -12.94 4.32
N GLU A 194 12.42 -13.69 3.55
CA GLU A 194 11.76 -14.92 4.02
C GLU A 194 12.43 -16.17 3.46
N ILE A 195 12.62 -16.27 2.14
CA ILE A 195 13.26 -17.45 1.51
C ILE A 195 14.78 -17.43 1.72
N LYS A 196 15.41 -16.27 1.58
CA LYS A 196 16.87 -16.08 1.75
C LYS A 196 17.66 -17.02 0.83
N PRO A 197 17.48 -16.94 -0.50
CA PRO A 197 18.10 -17.87 -1.42
C PRO A 197 19.63 -17.77 -1.36
N THR A 198 20.32 -18.88 -1.62
CA THR A 198 21.78 -18.95 -1.64
C THR A 198 22.40 -18.30 -2.89
N SER A 199 21.61 -18.16 -3.95
CA SER A 199 21.98 -17.45 -5.18
C SER A 199 21.32 -16.07 -5.20
N SER A 200 21.88 -15.13 -5.98
CA SER A 200 21.23 -13.85 -6.23
C SER A 200 19.87 -14.07 -6.91
N VAL A 201 18.88 -13.29 -6.48
CA VAL A 201 17.56 -13.27 -7.10
C VAL A 201 17.68 -12.67 -8.50
N SER A 202 17.07 -13.31 -9.49
CA SER A 202 16.98 -12.78 -10.85
C SER A 202 15.83 -11.78 -10.94
N VAL A 203 16.11 -10.58 -11.47
CA VAL A 203 15.14 -9.49 -11.51
C VAL A 203 14.76 -9.22 -12.94
N TYR A 204 13.46 -9.11 -13.23
CA TYR A 204 12.88 -8.90 -14.55
C TYR A 204 12.02 -7.64 -14.56
N ASN A 205 11.84 -7.05 -15.74
CA ASN A 205 11.06 -5.81 -15.86
C ASN A 205 9.55 -6.06 -15.77
N THR A 206 9.09 -7.21 -16.20
CA THR A 206 7.67 -7.57 -16.24
C THR A 206 7.44 -9.01 -15.76
N THR A 207 6.22 -9.30 -15.30
CA THR A 207 5.77 -10.68 -15.01
C THR A 207 5.88 -11.59 -16.24
N ALA A 208 5.65 -11.07 -17.44
CA ALA A 208 5.81 -11.86 -18.66
C ALA A 208 7.28 -12.30 -18.88
N ASP A 209 8.25 -11.43 -18.55
CA ASP A 209 9.68 -11.79 -18.63
C ASP A 209 10.04 -12.86 -17.59
N GLU A 210 9.45 -12.81 -16.37
CA GLU A 210 9.62 -13.88 -15.37
C GLU A 210 9.10 -15.22 -15.87
N VAL A 211 7.89 -15.24 -16.46
CA VAL A 211 7.26 -16.44 -17.01
C VAL A 211 8.12 -17.03 -18.14
N ASN A 212 8.65 -16.18 -19.03
CA ASN A 212 9.58 -16.61 -20.08
C ASN A 212 10.83 -17.22 -19.48
N ALA A 213 11.44 -16.58 -18.48
CA ALA A 213 12.63 -17.10 -17.81
C ALA A 213 12.39 -18.43 -17.10
N LEU A 214 11.21 -18.62 -16.49
CA LEU A 214 10.80 -19.90 -15.90
C LEU A 214 10.63 -20.98 -16.96
N THR A 215 9.98 -20.67 -18.06
CA THR A 215 9.73 -21.58 -19.18
C THR A 215 11.04 -22.00 -19.87
N ASP A 216 11.98 -21.07 -20.00
CA ASP A 216 13.31 -21.28 -20.57
C ASP A 216 14.31 -21.92 -19.58
N HIS A 217 13.85 -22.29 -18.36
CA HIS A 217 14.68 -22.87 -17.31
C HIS A 217 15.87 -21.98 -16.86
N GLN A 218 15.76 -20.67 -17.05
CA GLN A 218 16.74 -19.70 -16.55
C GLN A 218 16.62 -19.55 -15.03
N VAL A 219 15.39 -19.66 -14.51
CA VAL A 219 15.06 -19.73 -13.09
C VAL A 219 14.32 -21.03 -12.75
N ASP A 220 14.38 -21.46 -11.50
CA ASP A 220 13.72 -22.67 -11.00
C ASP A 220 12.29 -22.38 -10.50
N ALA A 221 12.05 -21.17 -10.05
CA ALA A 221 10.76 -20.68 -9.56
C ALA A 221 10.63 -19.18 -9.76
N ILE A 222 9.40 -18.67 -9.78
CA ILE A 222 9.09 -17.25 -9.69
C ILE A 222 8.20 -16.98 -8.48
N VAL A 223 8.27 -15.77 -7.94
CA VAL A 223 7.46 -15.33 -6.80
C VAL A 223 6.75 -14.03 -7.18
N THR A 224 5.43 -14.06 -7.06
CA THR A 224 4.55 -12.92 -7.27
C THR A 224 3.29 -13.09 -6.41
N ASP A 225 2.35 -12.16 -6.47
CA ASP A 225 1.13 -12.23 -5.68
C ASP A 225 0.28 -13.46 -5.99
N MET A 226 -0.34 -14.03 -4.96
CA MET A 226 -1.00 -15.33 -5.06
C MET A 226 -2.06 -15.44 -6.15
N PRO A 227 -2.97 -14.47 -6.37
CA PRO A 227 -3.93 -14.53 -7.48
C PRO A 227 -3.27 -14.57 -8.85
N THR A 228 -2.17 -13.84 -9.04
CA THR A 228 -1.36 -13.86 -10.27
C THR A 228 -0.75 -15.25 -10.48
N VAL A 229 -0.21 -15.87 -9.43
CA VAL A 229 0.31 -17.26 -9.50
C VAL A 229 -0.77 -18.25 -9.97
N PHE A 230 -2.01 -18.11 -9.50
CA PHE A 230 -3.11 -18.97 -9.95
C PHE A 230 -3.42 -18.80 -11.43
N TYR A 231 -3.48 -17.56 -11.90
CA TYR A 231 -3.70 -17.29 -13.32
C TYR A 231 -2.57 -17.87 -14.17
N LEU A 232 -1.32 -17.60 -13.81
CA LEU A 232 -0.16 -18.11 -14.53
C LEU A 232 -0.14 -19.63 -14.61
N ALA A 233 -0.46 -20.31 -13.51
CA ALA A 233 -0.49 -21.78 -13.45
C ALA A 233 -1.65 -22.39 -14.25
N SER A 234 -2.78 -21.70 -14.34
CA SER A 234 -4.00 -22.24 -14.96
C SER A 234 -4.17 -21.84 -16.43
N ALA A 235 -3.70 -20.67 -16.84
CA ALA A 235 -3.96 -20.09 -18.14
C ALA A 235 -2.72 -19.89 -19.01
N GLU A 236 -1.56 -19.56 -18.41
CA GLU A 236 -0.35 -19.23 -19.16
C GLU A 236 0.62 -20.41 -19.30
N LEU A 237 0.74 -21.23 -18.26
CA LEU A 237 1.73 -22.32 -18.20
C LEU A 237 1.06 -23.69 -18.23
N THR A 238 1.23 -24.44 -19.32
CA THR A 238 0.66 -25.78 -19.47
C THR A 238 1.13 -26.77 -18.38
N ASN A 239 2.31 -26.53 -17.82
CA ASN A 239 2.95 -27.36 -16.79
C ASN A 239 3.31 -26.57 -15.54
N GLY A 240 2.66 -25.43 -15.32
CA GLY A 240 2.80 -24.63 -14.10
C GLY A 240 2.41 -25.42 -12.86
N LYS A 241 3.16 -25.25 -11.78
CA LYS A 241 2.89 -25.88 -10.48
C LYS A 241 2.98 -24.83 -9.39
N ILE A 242 1.85 -24.58 -8.76
CA ILE A 242 1.81 -23.80 -7.52
C ILE A 242 2.47 -24.61 -6.43
N VAL A 243 3.54 -24.08 -5.84
CA VAL A 243 4.23 -24.70 -4.71
C VAL A 243 3.47 -24.40 -3.42
N GLY A 244 3.07 -23.16 -3.25
CA GLY A 244 2.32 -22.68 -2.10
C GLY A 244 2.40 -21.18 -1.96
N GLN A 245 1.86 -20.68 -0.84
CA GLN A 245 1.84 -19.27 -0.48
C GLN A 245 2.52 -19.02 0.87
N PHE A 246 2.89 -17.77 1.11
CA PHE A 246 3.40 -17.30 2.40
C PHE A 246 3.09 -15.82 2.59
N SER A 247 2.91 -15.42 3.83
CA SER A 247 2.69 -14.02 4.18
C SER A 247 4.02 -13.27 4.22
N TYR A 248 3.98 -12.01 3.79
CA TYR A 248 5.06 -11.05 3.95
C TYR A 248 4.52 -9.80 4.65
N ASP A 249 5.16 -9.35 5.71
CA ASP A 249 4.70 -8.21 6.51
C ASP A 249 5.58 -6.95 6.37
N GLY A 250 6.63 -7.03 5.54
CA GLY A 250 7.53 -5.89 5.34
C GLY A 250 8.16 -5.34 6.63
N GLY A 251 8.08 -6.13 7.72
CA GLY A 251 8.56 -5.75 9.04
C GLY A 251 7.53 -5.08 9.94
N GLY A 252 6.21 -5.25 9.72
CA GLY A 252 5.24 -4.61 10.60
C GLY A 252 3.78 -5.05 10.49
N THR A 253 3.20 -4.97 9.34
CA THR A 253 1.80 -5.34 9.09
C THR A 253 1.70 -6.25 7.88
N PRO A 254 0.72 -7.16 7.84
CA PRO A 254 0.45 -7.95 6.65
C PRO A 254 0.32 -7.05 5.42
N GLU A 255 0.77 -7.57 4.30
CA GLU A 255 0.74 -6.83 3.03
C GLU A 255 -0.68 -6.58 2.58
N GLU A 256 -0.99 -5.31 2.27
CA GLU A 256 -2.28 -4.90 1.72
C GLU A 256 -2.07 -4.08 0.44
N PHE A 257 -2.92 -4.27 -0.55
CA PHE A 257 -3.00 -3.37 -1.69
C PHE A 257 -3.85 -2.15 -1.37
N GLY A 258 -3.38 -0.98 -1.77
CA GLY A 258 -4.11 0.29 -1.66
C GLY A 258 -4.20 1.02 -2.99
N LEU A 259 -5.26 1.81 -3.17
CA LEU A 259 -5.31 2.75 -4.28
C LEU A 259 -4.24 3.81 -4.06
N LEU A 260 -3.38 4.02 -5.05
CA LEU A 260 -2.30 4.99 -4.99
C LEU A 260 -2.80 6.35 -5.51
N LEU A 261 -2.50 7.41 -4.78
CA LEU A 261 -2.85 8.78 -5.15
C LEU A 261 -1.60 9.67 -5.11
N GLN A 262 -1.67 10.79 -5.79
CA GLN A 262 -0.64 11.83 -5.67
C GLN A 262 -0.45 12.22 -4.21
N LYS A 263 0.79 12.50 -3.82
CA LYS A 263 1.11 12.92 -2.45
C LYS A 263 0.33 14.18 -2.04
N ASN A 264 -0.29 14.13 -0.86
CA ASN A 264 -1.21 15.14 -0.34
C ASN A 264 -2.46 15.36 -1.21
N SER A 265 -2.96 14.31 -1.84
CA SER A 265 -4.20 14.39 -2.62
C SER A 265 -5.39 14.75 -1.73
N GLY A 266 -6.15 15.75 -2.14
CA GLY A 266 -7.43 16.09 -1.50
C GLY A 266 -8.53 15.02 -1.69
N LEU A 267 -8.29 14.01 -2.54
CA LEU A 267 -9.23 12.94 -2.82
C LEU A 267 -9.08 11.76 -1.85
N THR A 268 -7.91 11.58 -1.20
CA THR A 268 -7.58 10.41 -0.38
C THR A 268 -8.66 10.08 0.65
N SER A 269 -9.11 11.07 1.43
CA SER A 269 -10.14 10.83 2.45
C SER A 269 -11.50 10.40 1.89
N CYS A 270 -11.83 10.80 0.67
CA CYS A 270 -13.07 10.40 0.03
C CYS A 270 -12.99 9.00 -0.56
N VAL A 271 -11.81 8.62 -1.07
CA VAL A 271 -11.52 7.25 -1.49
C VAL A 271 -11.54 6.30 -0.30
N ASP A 272 -10.96 6.68 0.85
CA ASP A 272 -11.04 5.91 2.10
C ASP A 272 -12.48 5.67 2.55
N GLN A 273 -13.32 6.70 2.48
CA GLN A 273 -14.74 6.58 2.79
C GLN A 273 -15.46 5.63 1.82
N ALA A 274 -15.13 5.70 0.53
CA ALA A 274 -15.70 4.79 -0.48
C ALA A 274 -15.32 3.34 -0.18
N ILE A 275 -14.04 3.04 0.03
CA ILE A 275 -13.56 1.69 0.39
C ILE A 275 -14.20 1.22 1.70
N GLY A 276 -14.28 2.10 2.72
CA GLY A 276 -14.93 1.80 3.99
C GLY A 276 -16.40 1.38 3.82
N LYS A 277 -17.15 2.02 2.92
CA LYS A 277 -18.53 1.63 2.60
C LYS A 277 -18.59 0.28 1.89
N LEU A 278 -17.71 0.05 0.90
CA LEU A 278 -17.65 -1.23 0.18
C LEU A 278 -17.29 -2.40 1.11
N LYS A 279 -16.43 -2.17 2.12
CA LYS A 279 -16.16 -3.15 3.17
C LYS A 279 -17.40 -3.37 4.05
N ALA A 280 -18.03 -2.30 4.50
CA ALA A 280 -19.14 -2.36 5.46
C ALA A 280 -20.42 -2.99 4.87
N ASN A 281 -20.72 -2.77 3.59
CA ASN A 281 -21.90 -3.33 2.91
C ASN A 281 -21.65 -4.74 2.32
N GLY A 282 -20.40 -5.26 2.38
CA GLY A 282 -20.03 -6.58 1.86
C GLY A 282 -19.77 -6.63 0.36
N GLU A 283 -19.84 -5.51 -0.34
CA GLU A 283 -19.63 -5.46 -1.80
C GLU A 283 -18.19 -5.84 -2.16
N LEU A 284 -17.18 -5.32 -1.42
CA LEU A 284 -15.79 -5.69 -1.63
C LEU A 284 -15.57 -7.20 -1.45
N ALA A 285 -16.15 -7.80 -0.41
CA ALA A 285 -16.08 -9.26 -0.20
C ALA A 285 -16.74 -10.05 -1.34
N SER A 286 -17.84 -9.54 -1.90
CA SER A 286 -18.51 -10.17 -3.04
C SER A 286 -17.67 -10.10 -4.31
N ILE A 287 -16.99 -8.97 -4.56
CA ILE A 287 -16.06 -8.79 -5.67
C ILE A 287 -14.87 -9.74 -5.51
N THR A 288 -14.26 -9.80 -4.32
CA THR A 288 -13.15 -10.72 -4.00
C THR A 288 -13.56 -12.17 -4.26
N LYS A 289 -14.70 -12.60 -3.72
CA LYS A 289 -15.20 -13.96 -3.93
C LYS A 289 -15.45 -14.28 -5.41
N LYS A 290 -15.96 -13.32 -6.17
CA LYS A 290 -16.24 -13.52 -7.59
C LYS A 290 -14.98 -13.75 -8.43
N TRP A 291 -13.91 -13.00 -8.14
CA TRP A 291 -12.76 -12.93 -9.02
C TRP A 291 -11.52 -13.68 -8.50
N LEU A 292 -11.41 -13.84 -7.16
CA LEU A 292 -10.23 -14.39 -6.50
C LEU A 292 -10.52 -15.61 -5.62
N ALA A 293 -11.69 -16.26 -5.75
CA ALA A 293 -12.06 -17.40 -4.89
C ALA A 293 -11.02 -18.53 -4.89
N ASP A 294 -10.45 -18.81 -6.06
CA ASP A 294 -9.50 -19.92 -6.23
C ASP A 294 -8.13 -19.63 -5.60
N ALA A 295 -7.79 -18.35 -5.41
CA ALA A 295 -6.50 -17.95 -4.85
C ALA A 295 -6.35 -18.26 -3.35
N ALA A 296 -7.46 -18.50 -2.65
CA ALA A 296 -7.47 -18.76 -1.20
C ALA A 296 -7.04 -20.18 -0.81
N ASP A 297 -7.03 -21.14 -1.76
CA ASP A 297 -6.85 -22.58 -1.46
C ASP A 297 -5.40 -23.09 -1.64
N ALA A 298 -4.42 -22.20 -1.86
CA ALA A 298 -3.03 -22.63 -1.98
C ALA A 298 -2.47 -23.08 -0.61
N PRO A 299 -1.63 -24.14 -0.57
CA PRO A 299 -1.02 -24.58 0.68
C PRO A 299 -0.07 -23.51 1.24
N GLU A 300 -0.13 -23.30 2.56
CA GLU A 300 0.82 -22.45 3.26
C GLU A 300 2.20 -23.09 3.34
N LEU A 301 3.24 -22.35 2.97
CA LEU A 301 4.63 -22.77 3.11
C LEU A 301 5.12 -22.42 4.51
N SER A 302 5.56 -23.44 5.26
CA SER A 302 6.18 -23.20 6.57
C SER A 302 7.54 -22.48 6.44
N GLN A 303 7.98 -21.83 7.51
CA GLN A 303 9.29 -21.17 7.60
C GLN A 303 10.46 -22.15 7.47
#